data_c9fca135e68ef87f5bb2dc7d3ea822ac
#
_entry.id   c9fca135e68ef87f5bb2dc7d3ea822ac
#
_cell.length_a   1.000
_cell.length_b   1.000
_cell.length_c   1.000
_cell.angle_alpha   90.00
_cell.angle_beta   90.00
_cell.angle_gamma   90.00
#
_symmetry.space_group_name_H-M   'P 1'
#
loop_
_entity.id
_entity.type
_entity.pdbx_description
1 polymer ?
#
loop_
_entity_poly.entity_id
_entity_poly.type
_entity_poly.pdbx_seq_one_letter_code
_entity_poly.pdbx_strand_id
1 'polypeptide(L)'
;MTTSVPVPALDRDLIGRLRADVIASAWTVENLQNLLSQGAMSALMRDSRLPALVELAGSSDPAAVLTRFFILCQPERASALSEALPTLGAEGLEALGLAAIIDEAEAASALTASRACGAPKREPKDKDENVQEASAPKAPSLPTMRDPDEEAPEPEVAEDPWMRALFDLRPHAATLPDGDHEWWVASDLGEVQTGKPLADDHVLGIGGATLTLLEMTVRERVDSALDVGCGCGIQALYLATHAGRVVATDLSARACAITQFNAALNETTIDVREGSLFEPVEGEAFDLIVTNPPFVITPDSVRGAAGLLEYRDGGMERDNLIRAVLRGAPACMNEGGTLQMLANWEIPESRNPDTQWSWRVDSWLEGLPVDAWVVQRDVLDPARYVDMWIRDSGGQLMERADYERAFTSWLADFRRAGTGAIGMGFVALRRLDEAEAASGGERAYDLSLDGHAPRGRDVAWALASLRAPELWDTALTRASDVREERHYVPGSADPELIIMHQGGGLGRSVPVSSAVSAVVGASDGELTVGQIAAAVAMLTSVEVDDVRAEIEAPLRDLIRWGFLTY
;
A
#
# COMPACT_ATOMS: atom_id res chain seq x y z
N MET A 1 -2.75 -6.02 27.51
CA MET A 1 -1.56 -5.38 26.92
C MET A 1 -0.65 -6.50 26.44
N THR A 2 -0.65 -6.77 25.15
CA THR A 2 0.35 -7.60 24.51
C THR A 2 1.66 -6.80 24.51
N THR A 3 2.71 -7.32 25.17
CA THR A 3 4.04 -6.71 25.13
C THR A 3 4.55 -6.77 23.69
N SER A 4 4.82 -5.63 23.08
CA SER A 4 5.44 -5.55 21.75
C SER A 4 6.82 -6.23 21.78
N VAL A 5 7.17 -6.86 20.66
CA VAL A 5 8.52 -7.38 20.43
C VAL A 5 9.50 -6.19 20.43
N PRO A 6 10.71 -6.30 21.01
CA PRO A 6 11.72 -5.25 20.90
C PRO A 6 11.98 -4.87 19.45
N VAL A 7 12.32 -3.61 19.20
CA VAL A 7 12.70 -3.15 17.85
C VAL A 7 14.02 -3.81 17.39
N PRO A 8 14.25 -3.98 16.08
CA PRO A 8 15.51 -4.50 15.57
C PRO A 8 16.69 -3.62 16.00
N ALA A 9 17.80 -4.24 16.37
CA ALA A 9 19.01 -3.52 16.78
C ALA A 9 19.67 -2.84 15.58
N LEU A 10 20.06 -1.57 15.73
CA LEU A 10 20.77 -0.81 14.70
C LEU A 10 22.29 -1.06 14.78
N ASP A 11 22.72 -2.33 14.71
CA ASP A 11 24.13 -2.71 14.62
C ASP A 11 24.54 -2.80 13.15
N ARG A 12 25.31 -1.83 12.68
CA ARG A 12 25.69 -1.72 11.26
C ARG A 12 26.56 -2.87 10.77
N ASP A 13 27.38 -3.49 11.63
CA ASP A 13 28.22 -4.64 11.25
C ASP A 13 27.34 -5.87 11.04
N LEU A 14 26.46 -6.18 11.99
CA LEU A 14 25.53 -7.30 11.86
C LEU A 14 24.54 -7.08 10.70
N ILE A 15 24.04 -5.87 10.49
CA ILE A 15 23.16 -5.54 9.35
C ILE A 15 23.92 -5.74 8.02
N GLY A 16 25.18 -5.34 7.95
CA GLY A 16 26.03 -5.56 6.77
C GLY A 16 26.24 -7.05 6.45
N ARG A 17 26.41 -7.89 7.49
CA ARG A 17 26.50 -9.37 7.34
C ARG A 17 25.15 -9.93 6.88
N LEU A 18 24.04 -9.51 7.48
CA LEU A 18 22.69 -9.91 7.02
C LEU A 18 22.52 -9.60 5.54
N ARG A 19 22.82 -8.35 5.14
CA ARG A 19 22.72 -7.94 3.74
C ARG A 19 23.57 -8.80 2.82
N ALA A 20 24.82 -9.06 3.18
CA ALA A 20 25.71 -9.90 2.40
C ALA A 20 25.14 -11.31 2.20
N ASP A 21 24.58 -11.90 3.23
CA ASP A 21 24.02 -13.25 3.21
C ASP A 21 22.71 -13.32 2.40
N VAL A 22 21.78 -12.36 2.53
CA VAL A 22 20.53 -12.36 1.75
C VAL A 22 20.81 -12.14 0.25
N ILE A 23 21.86 -11.39 -0.09
CA ILE A 23 22.34 -11.28 -1.48
C ILE A 23 22.94 -12.60 -1.95
N ALA A 24 23.85 -13.21 -1.15
CA ALA A 24 24.52 -14.45 -1.50
C ALA A 24 23.55 -15.63 -1.62
N SER A 25 22.50 -15.67 -0.83
CA SER A 25 21.41 -16.66 -0.90
C SER A 25 20.48 -16.43 -2.10
N ALA A 26 20.68 -15.37 -2.88
CA ALA A 26 19.78 -14.93 -3.94
C ALA A 26 18.30 -14.84 -3.46
N TRP A 27 18.10 -14.39 -2.22
CA TRP A 27 16.75 -14.24 -1.67
C TRP A 27 16.09 -12.97 -2.22
N THR A 28 15.62 -13.07 -3.45
CA THR A 28 15.08 -12.00 -4.29
C THR A 28 13.64 -12.30 -4.68
N VAL A 29 12.90 -11.28 -5.11
CA VAL A 29 11.52 -11.47 -5.62
C VAL A 29 11.52 -12.38 -6.83
N GLU A 30 12.49 -12.23 -7.76
CA GLU A 30 12.62 -13.08 -8.95
C GLU A 30 12.86 -14.56 -8.57
N ASN A 31 13.77 -14.81 -7.62
CA ASN A 31 14.04 -16.18 -7.19
C ASN A 31 12.85 -16.79 -6.43
N LEU A 32 12.11 -16.02 -5.66
CA LEU A 32 10.86 -16.50 -5.03
C LEU A 32 9.82 -16.93 -6.08
N GLN A 33 9.70 -16.21 -7.20
CA GLN A 33 8.84 -16.58 -8.32
C GLN A 33 9.31 -17.87 -9.04
N ASN A 34 10.59 -18.20 -8.95
CA ASN A 34 11.14 -19.45 -9.46
C ASN A 34 10.97 -20.63 -8.48
N LEU A 35 11.04 -20.35 -7.18
CA LEU A 35 10.88 -21.35 -6.11
C LEU A 35 9.42 -21.75 -5.85
N LEU A 36 8.48 -20.85 -6.12
CA LEU A 36 7.06 -21.01 -5.85
C LEU A 36 6.26 -21.01 -7.15
N SER A 37 5.25 -21.88 -7.23
CA SER A 37 4.30 -21.84 -8.33
C SER A 37 3.51 -20.52 -8.33
N GLN A 38 2.99 -20.14 -9.48
CA GLN A 38 2.09 -18.98 -9.61
C GLN A 38 0.88 -19.09 -8.66
N GLY A 39 0.41 -20.34 -8.41
CA GLY A 39 -0.68 -20.59 -7.46
C GLY A 39 -0.29 -20.26 -6.03
N ALA A 40 0.92 -20.67 -5.60
CA ALA A 40 1.43 -20.37 -4.26
C ALA A 40 1.72 -18.87 -4.08
N MET A 41 2.32 -18.21 -5.08
CA MET A 41 2.52 -16.76 -5.07
C MET A 41 1.18 -16.00 -4.96
N SER A 42 0.20 -16.38 -5.79
CA SER A 42 -1.14 -15.79 -5.73
C SER A 42 -1.86 -16.06 -4.41
N ALA A 43 -1.60 -17.18 -3.76
CA ALA A 43 -2.14 -17.48 -2.43
C ALA A 43 -1.50 -16.61 -1.35
N LEU A 44 -0.19 -16.37 -1.40
CA LEU A 44 0.52 -15.45 -0.48
C LEU A 44 -0.02 -14.02 -0.57
N MET A 45 -0.35 -13.56 -1.76
CA MET A 45 -1.00 -12.24 -1.96
C MET A 45 -2.39 -12.13 -1.33
N ARG A 46 -2.99 -13.24 -0.92
CA ARG A 46 -4.28 -13.33 -0.21
C ARG A 46 -4.11 -13.87 1.21
N ASP A 47 -2.95 -13.68 1.82
CA ASP A 47 -2.58 -14.12 3.17
C ASP A 47 -2.72 -15.64 3.41
N SER A 48 -2.71 -16.44 2.36
CA SER A 48 -2.76 -17.90 2.45
C SER A 48 -1.37 -18.51 2.30
N ARG A 49 -0.78 -18.95 3.41
CA ARG A 49 0.61 -19.46 3.46
C ARG A 49 0.76 -20.93 3.06
N LEU A 50 -0.32 -21.70 3.14
CA LEU A 50 -0.26 -23.18 3.05
C LEU A 50 0.33 -23.70 1.73
N PRO A 51 -0.04 -23.18 0.53
CA PRO A 51 0.56 -23.65 -0.71
C PRO A 51 2.09 -23.47 -0.73
N ALA A 52 2.58 -22.31 -0.31
CA ALA A 52 4.01 -22.04 -0.24
C ALA A 52 4.74 -22.94 0.78
N LEU A 53 4.12 -23.20 1.96
CA LEU A 53 4.66 -24.14 2.94
C LEU A 53 4.80 -25.55 2.39
N VAL A 54 3.83 -26.01 1.59
CA VAL A 54 3.87 -27.34 0.97
C VAL A 54 4.98 -27.41 -0.09
N GLU A 55 5.10 -26.39 -0.93
CA GLU A 55 6.10 -26.37 -2.01
C GLU A 55 7.53 -26.24 -1.48
N LEU A 56 7.76 -25.47 -0.41
CA LEU A 56 9.07 -25.28 0.19
C LEU A 56 9.44 -26.34 1.25
N ALA A 57 8.53 -27.28 1.55
CA ALA A 57 8.76 -28.27 2.60
C ALA A 57 10.02 -29.11 2.34
N GLY A 58 10.92 -29.18 3.34
CA GLY A 58 12.14 -30.00 3.30
C GLY A 58 13.22 -29.47 2.36
N SER A 59 13.04 -28.31 1.73
CA SER A 59 14.10 -27.67 0.93
C SER A 59 15.19 -27.10 1.85
N SER A 60 16.45 -27.40 1.54
CA SER A 60 17.64 -26.80 2.17
C SER A 60 18.19 -25.62 1.39
N ASP A 61 17.52 -25.21 0.31
CA ASP A 61 17.88 -24.00 -0.42
C ASP A 61 17.84 -22.78 0.52
N PRO A 62 18.89 -21.95 0.60
CA PRO A 62 18.93 -20.81 1.54
C PRO A 62 17.74 -19.85 1.39
N ALA A 63 17.34 -19.50 0.16
CA ALA A 63 16.20 -18.62 -0.06
C ALA A 63 14.88 -19.29 0.38
N ALA A 64 14.74 -20.61 0.21
CA ALA A 64 13.59 -21.34 0.70
C ALA A 64 13.53 -21.39 2.24
N VAL A 65 14.68 -21.57 2.92
CA VAL A 65 14.80 -21.52 4.39
C VAL A 65 14.39 -20.14 4.90
N LEU A 66 14.96 -19.07 4.34
CA LEU A 66 14.64 -17.68 4.74
C LEU A 66 13.16 -17.35 4.48
N THR A 67 12.58 -17.83 3.39
CA THR A 67 11.17 -17.64 3.07
C THR A 67 10.27 -18.33 4.09
N ARG A 68 10.55 -19.59 4.45
CA ARG A 68 9.81 -20.30 5.48
C ARG A 68 9.91 -19.58 6.82
N PHE A 69 11.11 -19.14 7.17
CA PHE A 69 11.37 -18.51 8.47
C PHE A 69 10.71 -17.14 8.58
N PHE A 70 11.03 -16.20 7.69
CA PHE A 70 10.59 -14.81 7.82
C PHE A 70 9.18 -14.55 7.27
N ILE A 71 8.87 -15.05 6.07
CA ILE A 71 7.60 -14.75 5.40
C ILE A 71 6.48 -15.69 5.89
N LEU A 72 6.78 -17.00 5.98
CA LEU A 72 5.80 -17.99 6.38
C LEU A 72 5.75 -18.23 7.89
N CYS A 73 6.68 -17.61 8.65
CA CYS A 73 6.81 -17.70 10.11
C CYS A 73 6.84 -19.14 10.62
N GLN A 74 7.56 -20.00 9.92
CA GLN A 74 7.80 -21.37 10.33
C GLN A 74 9.07 -21.42 11.18
N PRO A 75 9.05 -22.05 12.36
CA PRO A 75 10.28 -22.29 13.13
C PRO A 75 11.30 -23.09 12.32
N GLU A 76 12.57 -22.72 12.42
CA GLU A 76 13.70 -23.40 11.81
C GLU A 76 14.77 -23.71 12.86
N ARG A 77 15.63 -24.71 12.60
CA ARG A 77 16.79 -25.00 13.44
C ARG A 77 17.86 -23.92 13.29
N ALA A 78 18.58 -23.62 14.36
CA ALA A 78 19.66 -22.65 14.34
C ALA A 78 20.77 -23.02 13.34
N SER A 79 21.04 -24.32 13.16
CA SER A 79 21.97 -24.82 12.15
C SER A 79 21.52 -24.49 10.72
N ALA A 80 20.23 -24.70 10.39
CA ALA A 80 19.69 -24.40 9.07
C ALA A 80 19.73 -22.89 8.76
N LEU A 81 19.45 -22.05 9.75
CA LEU A 81 19.57 -20.59 9.61
C LEU A 81 21.05 -20.17 9.44
N SER A 82 21.99 -20.81 10.17
CA SER A 82 23.42 -20.52 10.02
C SER A 82 23.98 -21.01 8.68
N GLU A 83 23.43 -22.07 8.10
CA GLU A 83 23.76 -22.49 6.71
C GLU A 83 23.20 -21.50 5.67
N ALA A 84 21.98 -20.97 5.89
CA ALA A 84 21.36 -20.00 5.01
C ALA A 84 22.00 -18.59 5.11
N LEU A 85 22.53 -18.24 6.27
CA LEU A 85 23.16 -16.96 6.59
C LEU A 85 24.59 -17.19 7.15
N PRO A 86 25.55 -17.59 6.32
CA PRO A 86 26.85 -18.11 6.78
C PRO A 86 27.75 -17.07 7.45
N THR A 87 27.55 -15.76 7.22
CA THR A 87 28.35 -14.71 7.83
C THR A 87 27.69 -14.11 9.07
N LEU A 88 26.37 -14.07 9.12
CA LEU A 88 25.60 -13.58 10.26
C LEU A 88 25.34 -14.68 11.31
N GLY A 89 24.87 -15.85 10.84
CA GLY A 89 24.47 -16.97 11.67
C GLY A 89 23.18 -16.74 12.47
N ALA A 90 22.74 -17.80 13.14
CA ALA A 90 21.58 -17.76 14.03
C ALA A 90 21.78 -16.81 15.23
N GLU A 91 22.99 -16.79 15.80
CA GLU A 91 23.37 -15.87 16.90
C GLU A 91 23.27 -14.39 16.48
N GLY A 92 23.66 -14.09 15.24
CA GLY A 92 23.54 -12.74 14.70
C GLY A 92 22.10 -12.30 14.49
N LEU A 93 21.22 -13.22 14.09
CA LEU A 93 19.77 -12.95 14.01
C LEU A 93 19.16 -12.63 15.38
N GLU A 94 19.58 -13.38 16.42
CA GLU A 94 19.14 -13.14 17.80
C GLU A 94 19.68 -11.78 18.30
N ALA A 95 20.98 -11.49 18.06
CA ALA A 95 21.60 -10.22 18.42
C ALA A 95 20.97 -8.99 17.74
N LEU A 96 20.52 -9.15 16.49
CA LEU A 96 19.72 -8.12 15.79
C LEU A 96 18.28 -8.03 16.31
N GLY A 97 17.82 -8.95 17.14
CA GLY A 97 16.43 -9.02 17.60
C GLY A 97 15.45 -9.45 16.51
N LEU A 98 15.92 -10.07 15.43
CA LEU A 98 15.08 -10.57 14.33
C LEU A 98 14.53 -11.97 14.59
N ALA A 99 15.13 -12.70 15.51
CA ALA A 99 14.77 -14.06 15.87
C ALA A 99 14.89 -14.29 17.39
N ALA A 100 14.20 -15.30 17.88
CA ALA A 100 14.31 -15.77 19.26
C ALA A 100 14.37 -17.31 19.32
N ILE A 101 15.12 -17.84 20.28
CA ILE A 101 15.15 -19.26 20.61
C ILE A 101 13.80 -19.65 21.24
N ILE A 102 13.27 -20.81 20.85
CA ILE A 102 12.04 -21.41 21.38
C ILE A 102 12.28 -22.87 21.77
N ASP A 103 11.43 -23.39 22.65
CA ASP A 103 11.50 -24.80 23.01
C ASP A 103 10.83 -25.73 21.99
N GLU A 104 11.09 -27.04 22.14
CA GLU A 104 10.53 -28.08 21.25
C GLU A 104 8.99 -28.10 21.25
N ALA A 105 8.36 -27.78 22.36
CA ALA A 105 6.90 -27.79 22.46
C ALA A 105 6.27 -26.61 21.72
N GLU A 106 6.85 -25.44 21.85
CA GLU A 106 6.45 -24.23 21.10
C GLU A 106 6.65 -24.44 19.59
N ALA A 107 7.80 -24.99 19.19
CA ALA A 107 8.09 -25.30 17.79
C ALA A 107 7.08 -26.31 17.22
N ALA A 108 6.82 -27.41 17.93
CA ALA A 108 5.85 -28.42 17.51
C ALA A 108 4.43 -27.85 17.39
N SER A 109 4.03 -26.97 18.31
CA SER A 109 2.74 -26.27 18.28
C SER A 109 2.63 -25.38 17.06
N ALA A 110 3.64 -24.56 16.76
CA ALA A 110 3.66 -23.66 15.62
C ALA A 110 3.62 -24.42 14.28
N LEU A 111 4.39 -25.52 14.16
CA LEU A 111 4.39 -26.40 12.99
C LEU A 111 3.03 -27.09 12.77
N THR A 112 2.34 -27.46 13.86
CA THR A 112 1.02 -28.08 13.79
C THR A 112 -0.07 -27.06 13.44
N ALA A 113 -0.05 -25.87 14.04
CA ALA A 113 -0.98 -24.79 13.74
C ALA A 113 -0.88 -24.34 12.27
N SER A 114 0.34 -24.30 11.72
CA SER A 114 0.58 -24.00 10.32
C SER A 114 -0.07 -25.02 9.36
N ARG A 115 -0.14 -26.31 9.77
CA ARG A 115 -0.82 -27.38 9.02
C ARG A 115 -2.33 -27.35 9.17
N ALA A 116 -2.85 -26.92 10.32
CA ALA A 116 -4.29 -26.91 10.62
C ALA A 116 -5.04 -25.76 9.94
N CYS A 117 -4.39 -24.64 9.70
CA CYS A 117 -5.01 -23.45 9.08
C CYS A 117 -5.44 -23.66 7.62
N GLY A 118 -5.03 -24.75 6.97
CA GLY A 118 -5.36 -25.10 5.59
C GLY A 118 -6.27 -26.31 5.38
N ALA A 119 -6.70 -26.99 6.44
CA ALA A 119 -7.60 -28.13 6.29
C ALA A 119 -9.07 -27.66 6.27
N PRO A 120 -9.86 -27.98 5.22
CA PRO A 120 -11.30 -27.75 5.27
C PRO A 120 -11.87 -28.53 6.46
N LYS A 121 -12.69 -27.86 7.29
CA LYS A 121 -13.44 -28.52 8.37
C LYS A 121 -14.25 -29.67 7.76
N ARG A 122 -13.78 -30.91 7.98
CA ARG A 122 -14.61 -32.09 7.70
C ARG A 122 -15.71 -32.10 8.77
N GLU A 123 -16.96 -31.96 8.34
CA GLU A 123 -18.11 -32.30 9.18
C GLU A 123 -17.96 -33.75 9.67
N PRO A 124 -18.28 -34.02 10.94
CA PRO A 124 -18.24 -35.39 11.46
C PRO A 124 -19.30 -36.22 10.74
N LYS A 125 -18.89 -37.16 9.91
CA LYS A 125 -19.75 -38.23 9.44
C LYS A 125 -19.99 -39.20 10.61
N ASP A 126 -21.26 -39.54 10.77
CA ASP A 126 -21.82 -40.43 11.76
C ASP A 126 -20.99 -41.71 11.99
N LYS A 127 -21.00 -42.10 13.27
CA LYS A 127 -20.43 -43.33 13.79
C LYS A 127 -21.12 -44.52 13.14
N ASP A 128 -20.34 -45.40 12.54
CA ASP A 128 -20.71 -46.82 12.46
C ASP A 128 -19.67 -47.65 13.23
N GLU A 129 -20.22 -48.44 14.10
CA GLU A 129 -19.55 -49.34 15.06
C GLU A 129 -18.90 -50.55 14.36
N ASN A 130 -17.92 -51.10 15.04
CA ASN A 130 -17.33 -52.43 14.91
C ASN A 130 -15.99 -52.52 14.14
N VAL A 131 -14.90 -52.46 14.90
CA VAL A 131 -13.75 -53.37 14.66
C VAL A 131 -13.15 -53.78 16.00
N GLN A 132 -13.10 -55.09 16.19
CA GLN A 132 -12.60 -55.81 17.35
C GLN A 132 -11.11 -55.56 17.66
N GLU A 133 -10.81 -55.44 18.96
CA GLU A 133 -9.47 -55.50 19.53
C GLU A 133 -8.76 -56.80 19.17
N ALA A 134 -7.57 -56.69 18.56
CA ALA A 134 -6.60 -57.80 18.51
C ALA A 134 -5.40 -57.48 19.40
N SER A 135 -5.22 -58.27 20.40
CA SER A 135 -4.15 -58.23 21.40
C SER A 135 -2.77 -58.49 20.79
N ALA A 136 -1.80 -57.61 21.09
CA ALA A 136 -0.39 -57.81 20.79
C ALA A 136 0.30 -58.77 21.79
N PRO A 137 1.25 -59.61 21.30
CA PRO A 137 1.97 -60.53 22.21
C PRO A 137 3.14 -59.85 22.91
N LYS A 138 3.33 -60.24 24.20
CA LYS A 138 4.45 -59.86 25.05
C LYS A 138 5.78 -60.40 24.52
N ALA A 139 6.81 -59.55 24.46
CA ALA A 139 8.19 -59.91 24.20
C ALA A 139 8.86 -60.40 25.52
N PRO A 140 9.78 -61.37 25.46
CA PRO A 140 10.45 -61.91 26.63
C PRO A 140 11.65 -61.06 27.07
N SER A 141 11.81 -60.96 28.40
CA SER A 141 12.93 -60.33 29.09
C SER A 141 14.21 -61.18 28.98
N LEU A 142 15.35 -60.59 28.61
CA LEU A 142 16.69 -61.17 28.76
C LEU A 142 17.49 -60.36 29.80
N PRO A 143 18.44 -61.02 30.51
CA PRO A 143 19.05 -60.52 31.71
C PRO A 143 20.23 -59.58 31.45
N THR A 144 20.37 -58.64 32.39
CA THR A 144 21.49 -57.72 32.56
C THR A 144 22.81 -58.43 32.83
N MET A 145 23.85 -58.18 32.03
CA MET A 145 25.24 -58.23 32.47
C MET A 145 25.82 -56.82 32.42
N ARG A 146 26.33 -56.33 33.54
CA ARG A 146 27.20 -55.17 33.67
C ARG A 146 28.63 -55.61 33.45
N ASP A 147 29.37 -54.86 32.66
CA ASP A 147 30.83 -54.77 32.71
C ASP A 147 31.22 -53.30 32.86
N PRO A 148 32.21 -53.02 33.72
CA PRO A 148 32.60 -51.68 34.04
C PRO A 148 33.83 -51.32 33.21
N ASP A 149 33.64 -50.59 32.14
CA ASP A 149 34.71 -49.84 31.53
C ASP A 149 34.26 -48.40 31.32
N GLU A 150 35.16 -47.49 31.72
CA GLU A 150 34.98 -46.02 31.70
C GLU A 150 34.39 -45.54 30.39
N GLU A 151 33.14 -45.09 30.43
CA GLU A 151 32.60 -44.23 29.40
C GLU A 151 33.33 -42.89 29.47
N ALA A 152 34.13 -42.60 28.44
CA ALA A 152 34.58 -41.25 28.16
C ALA A 152 33.32 -40.35 28.02
N PRO A 153 33.33 -39.12 28.54
CA PRO A 153 32.21 -38.24 28.39
C PRO A 153 31.89 -38.10 26.89
N GLU A 154 30.66 -38.48 26.54
CA GLU A 154 30.13 -38.16 25.19
C GLU A 154 30.35 -36.66 24.98
N PRO A 155 30.86 -36.25 23.80
CA PRO A 155 30.93 -34.82 23.51
C PRO A 155 29.52 -34.26 23.68
N GLU A 156 29.36 -33.24 24.52
CA GLU A 156 28.13 -32.44 24.57
C GLU A 156 27.78 -32.08 23.13
N VAL A 157 26.80 -32.75 22.57
CA VAL A 157 26.21 -32.36 21.28
C VAL A 157 25.61 -31.00 21.57
N ALA A 158 26.23 -29.95 21.05
CA ALA A 158 25.68 -28.61 21.16
C ALA A 158 24.21 -28.68 20.72
N GLU A 159 23.30 -28.34 21.64
CA GLU A 159 21.88 -28.33 21.33
C GLU A 159 21.66 -27.45 20.10
N ASP A 160 21.04 -27.98 19.05
CA ASP A 160 20.62 -27.23 17.87
C ASP A 160 19.21 -26.67 18.14
N PRO A 161 19.08 -25.46 18.72
CA PRO A 161 17.80 -24.95 19.18
C PRO A 161 16.88 -24.60 18.01
N TRP A 162 15.57 -24.66 18.27
CA TRP A 162 14.58 -24.07 17.40
C TRP A 162 14.56 -22.56 17.57
N MET A 163 14.38 -21.86 16.45
CA MET A 163 14.22 -20.42 16.40
C MET A 163 12.92 -20.03 15.72
N ARG A 164 12.34 -18.90 16.13
CA ARG A 164 11.21 -18.27 15.47
C ARG A 164 11.56 -16.87 15.03
N ALA A 165 11.00 -16.43 13.91
CA ALA A 165 11.08 -15.03 13.48
C ALA A 165 10.29 -14.12 14.43
N LEU A 166 10.81 -12.92 14.68
CA LEU A 166 10.17 -11.86 15.44
C LEU A 166 9.62 -10.75 14.54
N PHE A 167 10.11 -10.68 13.30
CA PHE A 167 9.70 -9.74 12.27
C PHE A 167 9.39 -10.47 10.97
N ASP A 168 8.51 -9.88 10.19
CA ASP A 168 8.38 -10.18 8.76
C ASP A 168 9.53 -9.47 8.06
N LEU A 169 10.44 -10.21 7.47
CA LEU A 169 11.47 -9.68 6.58
C LEU A 169 11.24 -10.29 5.21
N ARG A 170 11.16 -9.45 4.18
CA ARG A 170 10.91 -9.94 2.83
C ARG A 170 11.61 -9.12 1.75
N PRO A 171 12.01 -9.75 0.64
CA PRO A 171 12.49 -9.03 -0.53
C PRO A 171 11.32 -8.25 -1.18
N HIS A 172 11.65 -7.09 -1.71
CA HIS A 172 10.77 -6.24 -2.49
C HIS A 172 11.53 -5.68 -3.69
N ALA A 173 10.96 -5.79 -4.88
CA ALA A 173 11.60 -5.35 -6.11
C ALA A 173 10.73 -4.35 -6.87
N ALA A 174 11.37 -3.43 -7.56
CA ALA A 174 10.72 -2.48 -8.45
C ALA A 174 11.62 -2.13 -9.64
N THR A 175 10.99 -1.98 -10.81
CA THR A 175 11.62 -1.36 -11.99
C THR A 175 11.21 0.12 -12.02
N LEU A 176 12.17 1.00 -11.80
CA LEU A 176 11.99 2.45 -11.75
C LEU A 176 12.70 3.12 -12.92
N PRO A 177 12.48 4.43 -13.18
CA PRO A 177 13.11 5.13 -14.30
C PRO A 177 14.64 5.12 -14.28
N ASP A 178 15.27 4.99 -13.10
CA ASP A 178 16.72 4.91 -12.93
C ASP A 178 17.28 3.47 -12.94
N GLY A 179 16.42 2.45 -13.00
CA GLY A 179 16.79 1.03 -13.10
C GLY A 179 15.99 0.09 -12.23
N ASP A 180 16.48 -1.14 -12.12
CA ASP A 180 15.90 -2.17 -11.26
C ASP A 180 16.45 -2.03 -9.84
N HIS A 181 15.54 -2.06 -8.88
CA HIS A 181 15.86 -1.98 -7.47
C HIS A 181 15.37 -3.22 -6.74
N GLU A 182 16.15 -3.65 -5.75
CA GLU A 182 15.78 -4.71 -4.85
C GLU A 182 16.12 -4.31 -3.42
N TRP A 183 15.14 -4.45 -2.53
CA TRP A 183 15.24 -4.13 -1.12
C TRP A 183 14.81 -5.31 -0.26
N TRP A 184 15.28 -5.34 0.99
CA TRP A 184 14.75 -6.21 2.04
C TRP A 184 14.11 -5.34 3.10
N VAL A 185 12.83 -5.59 3.38
CA VAL A 185 12.03 -4.73 4.25
C VAL A 185 11.51 -5.53 5.42
N ALA A 186 11.89 -5.11 6.62
CA ALA A 186 11.36 -5.62 7.87
C ALA A 186 10.10 -4.84 8.27
N SER A 187 9.13 -5.56 8.83
CA SER A 187 7.93 -5.03 9.46
C SER A 187 7.46 -5.98 10.56
N ASP A 188 6.45 -5.59 11.31
CA ASP A 188 5.90 -6.48 12.33
C ASP A 188 5.14 -7.66 11.71
N LEU A 189 5.12 -8.78 12.43
CA LEU A 189 4.34 -9.95 12.04
C LEU A 189 2.84 -9.68 12.15
N GLY A 190 2.11 -9.98 11.10
CA GLY A 190 0.65 -9.82 11.05
C GLY A 190 -0.13 -10.84 11.89
N GLU A 191 -1.45 -10.64 12.01
CA GLU A 191 -2.34 -11.55 12.74
C GLU A 191 -2.36 -12.97 12.18
N VAL A 192 -2.32 -13.11 10.85
CA VAL A 192 -2.29 -14.43 10.19
C VAL A 192 -1.00 -15.20 10.53
N GLN A 193 0.08 -14.47 10.78
CA GLN A 193 1.39 -15.04 11.12
C GLN A 193 1.46 -15.42 12.60
N THR A 194 0.94 -14.56 13.46
CA THR A 194 1.02 -14.74 14.93
C THR A 194 -0.16 -15.51 15.52
N GLY A 195 -1.32 -15.51 14.84
CA GLY A 195 -2.59 -16.00 15.40
C GLY A 195 -3.10 -15.15 16.58
N LYS A 196 -2.59 -13.93 16.76
CA LYS A 196 -2.90 -13.03 17.87
C LYS A 196 -3.31 -11.67 17.33
N PRO A 197 -4.13 -10.90 18.07
CA PRO A 197 -4.39 -9.50 17.73
C PRO A 197 -3.08 -8.71 17.65
N LEU A 198 -3.04 -7.73 16.75
CA LEU A 198 -1.88 -6.85 16.59
C LEU A 198 -1.66 -6.01 17.85
N ALA A 199 -0.41 -5.58 18.08
CA ALA A 199 -0.07 -4.64 19.14
C ALA A 199 -0.49 -3.22 18.76
N ASP A 200 -0.69 -2.35 19.76
CA ASP A 200 -1.11 -0.96 19.53
C ASP A 200 -0.09 -0.17 18.70
N ASP A 201 1.20 -0.46 18.88
CA ASP A 201 2.34 0.14 18.19
C ASP A 201 2.79 -0.64 16.94
N HIS A 202 1.92 -1.51 16.39
CA HIS A 202 2.22 -2.38 15.26
C HIS A 202 2.60 -1.58 14.01
N VAL A 203 3.70 -1.96 13.36
CA VAL A 203 4.17 -1.37 12.12
C VAL A 203 3.84 -2.28 10.94
N LEU A 204 2.92 -1.80 10.11
CA LEU A 204 2.47 -2.54 8.91
C LEU A 204 3.60 -2.75 7.90
N GLY A 205 3.56 -3.90 7.24
CA GLY A 205 4.35 -4.18 6.05
C GLY A 205 3.79 -3.51 4.79
N ILE A 206 4.33 -3.92 3.64
CA ILE A 206 3.95 -3.40 2.34
C ILE A 206 2.59 -3.96 1.94
N GLY A 207 1.55 -3.14 2.03
CA GLY A 207 0.17 -3.47 1.65
C GLY A 207 -0.28 -2.82 0.34
N GLY A 208 -1.52 -3.12 -0.08
CA GLY A 208 -2.10 -2.61 -1.33
C GLY A 208 -2.17 -1.08 -1.41
N ALA A 209 -2.55 -0.40 -0.31
CA ALA A 209 -2.56 1.07 -0.24
C ALA A 209 -1.15 1.65 -0.45
N THR A 210 -0.15 1.05 0.21
CA THR A 210 1.26 1.44 0.06
C THR A 210 1.72 1.30 -1.40
N LEU A 211 1.44 0.17 -2.06
CA LEU A 211 1.78 -0.04 -3.47
C LEU A 211 1.07 0.95 -4.39
N THR A 212 -0.19 1.28 -4.13
CA THR A 212 -0.93 2.30 -4.89
C THR A 212 -0.24 3.66 -4.79
N LEU A 213 0.16 4.10 -3.59
CA LEU A 213 0.87 5.37 -3.42
C LEU A 213 2.24 5.35 -4.10
N LEU A 214 2.96 4.22 -4.02
CA LEU A 214 4.24 4.04 -4.72
C LEU A 214 4.09 4.22 -6.23
N GLU A 215 3.06 3.65 -6.86
CA GLU A 215 2.83 3.78 -8.30
C GLU A 215 2.49 5.21 -8.72
N MET A 216 1.71 5.92 -7.92
CA MET A 216 1.27 7.29 -8.22
C MET A 216 2.25 8.38 -7.79
N THR A 217 3.32 8.04 -7.07
CA THR A 217 4.34 9.01 -6.67
C THR A 217 5.11 9.51 -7.88
N VAL A 218 5.21 10.84 -8.02
CA VAL A 218 6.01 11.54 -9.05
C VAL A 218 7.49 11.11 -8.93
N ARG A 219 8.13 10.85 -10.08
CA ARG A 219 9.50 10.29 -10.15
C ARG A 219 10.53 11.22 -10.77
N GLU A 220 10.16 12.45 -11.09
CA GLU A 220 11.11 13.46 -11.48
C GLU A 220 12.14 13.69 -10.36
N ARG A 221 13.40 13.99 -10.74
CA ARG A 221 14.45 14.28 -9.77
C ARG A 221 14.13 15.54 -8.99
N VAL A 222 14.24 15.45 -7.67
CA VAL A 222 14.02 16.53 -6.73
C VAL A 222 15.21 16.68 -5.78
N ASP A 223 15.42 17.86 -5.22
CA ASP A 223 16.50 18.09 -4.27
C ASP A 223 16.13 17.51 -2.90
N SER A 224 14.87 17.55 -2.52
CA SER A 224 14.39 17.12 -1.19
C SER A 224 13.02 16.44 -1.25
N ALA A 225 12.86 15.38 -0.44
CA ALA A 225 11.60 14.69 -0.28
C ALA A 225 11.32 14.36 1.20
N LEU A 226 10.04 14.30 1.55
CA LEU A 226 9.54 13.98 2.89
C LEU A 226 8.51 12.85 2.82
N ASP A 227 8.70 11.82 3.65
CA ASP A 227 7.73 10.74 3.92
C ASP A 227 7.09 10.99 5.29
N VAL A 228 5.81 11.32 5.33
CA VAL A 228 5.07 11.61 6.57
C VAL A 228 4.27 10.39 7.00
N GLY A 229 4.56 9.85 8.20
CA GLY A 229 4.01 8.57 8.65
C GLY A 229 4.70 7.40 7.96
N CYS A 230 6.02 7.31 8.10
CA CYS A 230 6.87 6.43 7.29
C CYS A 230 6.66 4.92 7.55
N GLY A 231 6.14 4.52 8.73
CA GLY A 231 5.90 3.12 9.06
C GLY A 231 7.15 2.26 8.93
N CYS A 232 7.18 1.32 7.97
CA CYS A 232 8.36 0.51 7.67
C CYS A 232 9.38 1.21 6.75
N GLY A 233 9.12 2.44 6.30
CA GLY A 233 10.05 3.25 5.50
C GLY A 233 10.09 2.93 4.01
N ILE A 234 9.17 2.14 3.47
CA ILE A 234 9.21 1.76 2.05
C ILE A 234 9.02 2.96 1.12
N GLN A 235 8.15 3.94 1.47
CA GLN A 235 8.01 5.15 0.68
C GLN A 235 9.34 5.93 0.65
N ALA A 236 9.99 6.09 1.81
CA ALA A 236 11.28 6.76 1.92
C ALA A 236 12.39 6.06 1.11
N LEU A 237 12.41 4.71 1.06
CA LEU A 237 13.35 3.95 0.20
C LEU A 237 13.13 4.28 -1.28
N TYR A 238 11.88 4.35 -1.73
CA TYR A 238 11.57 4.74 -3.10
C TYR A 238 11.90 6.20 -3.39
N LEU A 239 11.66 7.11 -2.46
CA LEU A 239 12.04 8.52 -2.60
C LEU A 239 13.54 8.69 -2.78
N ALA A 240 14.34 7.89 -2.08
CA ALA A 240 15.79 7.96 -2.15
C ALA A 240 16.37 7.61 -3.55
N THR A 241 15.59 7.00 -4.44
CA THR A 241 16.04 6.72 -5.81
C THR A 241 16.10 7.96 -6.70
N HIS A 242 15.36 9.03 -6.35
CA HIS A 242 15.23 10.23 -7.19
C HIS A 242 15.29 11.55 -6.42
N ALA A 243 15.36 11.53 -5.08
CA ALA A 243 15.55 12.73 -4.26
C ALA A 243 17.01 12.83 -3.77
N GLY A 244 17.55 14.05 -3.76
CA GLY A 244 18.91 14.32 -3.25
C GLY A 244 19.00 14.15 -1.73
N ARG A 245 17.93 14.47 -1.00
CA ARG A 245 17.77 14.32 0.44
C ARG A 245 16.40 13.76 0.77
N VAL A 246 16.34 12.76 1.64
CA VAL A 246 15.08 12.17 2.14
C VAL A 246 14.99 12.33 3.65
N VAL A 247 13.88 12.88 4.11
CA VAL A 247 13.47 12.89 5.51
C VAL A 247 12.24 11.99 5.65
N ALA A 248 12.17 11.25 6.74
CA ALA A 248 11.02 10.43 7.09
C ALA A 248 10.56 10.74 8.51
N THR A 249 9.28 10.94 8.73
CA THR A 249 8.74 11.23 10.05
C THR A 249 7.68 10.22 10.44
N ASP A 250 7.59 9.89 11.74
CA ASP A 250 6.53 9.06 12.29
C ASP A 250 6.27 9.43 13.76
N LEU A 251 5.04 9.30 14.20
CA LEU A 251 4.67 9.50 15.60
C LEU A 251 5.19 8.33 16.47
N SER A 252 5.31 7.14 15.89
CA SER A 252 5.74 5.92 16.54
C SER A 252 7.27 5.82 16.55
N ALA A 253 7.89 5.83 17.75
CA ALA A 253 9.31 5.53 17.92
C ALA A 253 9.68 4.15 17.34
N ARG A 254 8.74 3.18 17.39
CA ARG A 254 8.90 1.85 16.80
C ARG A 254 9.01 1.93 15.28
N ALA A 255 8.12 2.66 14.61
CA ALA A 255 8.16 2.88 13.17
C ALA A 255 9.48 3.56 12.74
N CYS A 256 9.91 4.59 13.49
CA CYS A 256 11.19 5.25 13.26
C CYS A 256 12.37 4.27 13.35
N ALA A 257 12.39 3.40 14.36
CA ALA A 257 13.47 2.41 14.55
C ALA A 257 13.47 1.36 13.41
N ILE A 258 12.31 0.86 12.98
CA ILE A 258 12.18 -0.08 11.86
C ILE A 258 12.60 0.60 10.54
N THR A 259 12.19 1.84 10.30
CA THR A 259 12.63 2.62 9.12
C THR A 259 14.15 2.82 9.12
N GLN A 260 14.77 3.14 10.26
CA GLN A 260 16.23 3.25 10.38
C GLN A 260 16.94 1.92 10.09
N PHE A 261 16.40 0.80 10.61
CA PHE A 261 16.91 -0.54 10.32
C PHE A 261 16.82 -0.85 8.82
N ASN A 262 15.67 -0.63 8.21
CA ASN A 262 15.45 -0.87 6.78
C ASN A 262 16.33 0.01 5.89
N ALA A 263 16.53 1.28 6.27
CA ALA A 263 17.45 2.19 5.59
C ALA A 263 18.88 1.66 5.64
N ALA A 264 19.33 1.21 6.82
CA ALA A 264 20.67 0.64 7.01
C ALA A 264 20.85 -0.68 6.24
N LEU A 265 19.85 -1.58 6.28
CA LEU A 265 19.86 -2.87 5.55
C LEU A 265 19.97 -2.67 4.05
N ASN A 266 19.38 -1.61 3.50
CA ASN A 266 19.39 -1.30 2.09
C ASN A 266 20.44 -0.23 1.70
N GLU A 267 21.39 0.08 2.60
CA GLU A 267 22.47 1.06 2.38
C GLU A 267 21.97 2.43 1.89
N THR A 268 20.76 2.80 2.33
CA THR A 268 20.10 4.04 1.93
C THR A 268 20.19 5.06 3.05
N THR A 269 20.47 6.33 2.70
CA THR A 269 20.52 7.42 3.67
C THR A 269 19.16 8.09 3.79
N ILE A 270 18.51 7.94 4.95
CA ILE A 270 17.22 8.55 5.30
C ILE A 270 17.39 9.23 6.66
N ASP A 271 17.00 10.49 6.76
CA ASP A 271 16.95 11.24 8.02
C ASP A 271 15.60 10.97 8.70
N VAL A 272 15.59 10.07 9.70
CA VAL A 272 14.37 9.61 10.36
C VAL A 272 14.16 10.34 11.65
N ARG A 273 12.99 10.94 11.84
CA ARG A 273 12.65 11.79 12.99
C ARG A 273 11.31 11.39 13.61
N GLU A 274 11.28 11.27 14.93
CA GLU A 274 10.06 11.02 15.69
C GLU A 274 9.28 12.32 15.91
N GLY A 275 7.97 12.28 15.73
CA GLY A 275 7.04 13.37 16.05
C GLY A 275 5.78 13.38 15.19
N SER A 276 4.86 14.29 15.50
CA SER A 276 3.54 14.35 14.89
C SER A 276 3.56 15.14 13.58
N LEU A 277 3.13 14.50 12.49
CA LEU A 277 2.95 15.13 11.17
C LEU A 277 4.20 15.94 10.73
N PHE A 278 4.07 17.27 10.68
CA PHE A 278 5.12 18.19 10.22
C PHE A 278 5.94 18.81 11.35
N GLU A 279 5.62 18.54 12.62
CA GLU A 279 6.36 19.09 13.77
C GLU A 279 7.88 18.83 13.71
N PRO A 280 8.34 17.60 13.34
CA PRO A 280 9.79 17.33 13.29
C PRO A 280 10.54 18.05 12.17
N VAL A 281 9.81 18.66 11.24
CA VAL A 281 10.35 19.38 10.07
C VAL A 281 9.92 20.84 10.04
N GLU A 282 9.50 21.40 11.18
CA GLU A 282 9.11 22.80 11.29
C GLU A 282 10.20 23.73 10.78
N GLY A 283 9.86 24.62 9.84
CA GLY A 283 10.80 25.55 9.21
C GLY A 283 11.61 24.98 8.05
N GLU A 284 11.40 23.71 7.70
CA GLU A 284 11.96 23.10 6.48
C GLU A 284 10.91 23.05 5.38
N ALA A 285 11.38 23.01 4.13
CA ALA A 285 10.49 22.85 2.97
C ALA A 285 11.06 21.81 2.00
N PHE A 286 10.15 21.12 1.30
CA PHE A 286 10.45 19.98 0.45
C PHE A 286 9.82 20.15 -0.94
N ASP A 287 10.47 19.56 -1.94
CA ASP A 287 9.97 19.57 -3.31
C ASP A 287 8.92 18.48 -3.53
N LEU A 288 9.01 17.38 -2.77
CA LEU A 288 8.06 16.28 -2.83
C LEU A 288 7.73 15.80 -1.42
N ILE A 289 6.44 15.80 -1.08
CA ILE A 289 5.92 15.20 0.15
C ILE A 289 5.02 14.04 -0.24
N VAL A 290 5.22 12.88 0.37
CA VAL A 290 4.33 11.74 0.27
C VAL A 290 3.81 11.34 1.63
N THR A 291 2.58 10.82 1.69
CA THR A 291 2.04 10.26 2.92
C THR A 291 0.96 9.23 2.64
N ASN A 292 1.05 8.10 3.33
CA ASN A 292 -0.03 7.14 3.46
C ASN A 292 -0.53 7.20 4.92
N PRO A 293 -1.27 8.25 5.28
CA PRO A 293 -1.65 8.47 6.67
C PRO A 293 -2.63 7.41 7.15
N PRO A 294 -2.77 7.17 8.44
CA PRO A 294 -3.84 6.35 8.98
C PRO A 294 -5.20 7.03 8.75
N PHE A 295 -5.84 6.71 7.61
CA PHE A 295 -7.04 7.39 7.10
C PHE A 295 -8.36 6.72 7.49
N VAL A 296 -8.34 5.67 8.33
CA VAL A 296 -9.57 4.98 8.75
C VAL A 296 -10.34 5.84 9.73
N ILE A 297 -11.59 6.13 9.39
CA ILE A 297 -12.48 6.95 10.20
C ILE A 297 -13.06 6.09 11.32
N THR A 298 -12.41 6.06 12.48
CA THR A 298 -12.78 5.26 13.65
C THR A 298 -13.34 6.15 14.75
N PRO A 299 -14.54 5.83 15.31
CA PRO A 299 -15.09 6.59 16.45
C PRO A 299 -14.33 6.33 17.75
N ASP A 300 -14.24 7.33 18.63
CA ASP A 300 -13.63 7.19 19.95
C ASP A 300 -14.28 6.07 20.79
N SER A 301 -15.58 5.85 20.61
CA SER A 301 -16.32 4.80 21.32
C SER A 301 -15.92 3.37 20.94
N VAL A 302 -15.21 3.21 19.83
CA VAL A 302 -14.75 1.91 19.32
C VAL A 302 -13.23 1.75 19.52
N ARG A 303 -12.51 2.86 19.70
CA ARG A 303 -11.08 2.85 20.03
C ARG A 303 -10.85 2.08 21.33
N GLY A 304 -9.93 1.13 21.30
CA GLY A 304 -9.54 0.32 22.46
C GLY A 304 -10.57 -0.73 22.93
N ALA A 305 -11.81 -0.74 22.42
CA ALA A 305 -12.83 -1.70 22.84
C ALA A 305 -12.77 -3.05 22.11
N ALA A 306 -12.11 -3.11 20.95
CA ALA A 306 -12.10 -4.29 20.08
C ALA A 306 -10.70 -4.60 19.50
N GLY A 307 -9.61 -4.11 20.10
CA GLY A 307 -8.28 -4.24 19.51
C GLY A 307 -8.17 -3.50 18.17
N LEU A 308 -9.04 -2.53 17.92
CA LEU A 308 -8.97 -1.64 16.75
C LEU A 308 -7.82 -0.66 16.98
N LEU A 309 -6.89 -0.67 16.07
CA LEU A 309 -5.50 -0.30 16.26
C LEU A 309 -5.29 1.20 16.02
N GLU A 310 -4.57 1.86 16.94
CA GLU A 310 -4.27 3.30 16.87
C GLU A 310 -3.55 3.70 15.58
N TYR A 311 -2.75 2.82 14.98
CA TYR A 311 -2.02 3.09 13.75
C TYR A 311 -2.90 3.31 12.51
N ARG A 312 -4.21 3.01 12.58
CA ARG A 312 -5.16 3.18 11.47
C ARG A 312 -5.94 4.49 11.49
N ASP A 313 -6.13 5.09 12.67
CA ASP A 313 -6.96 6.30 12.84
C ASP A 313 -6.17 7.57 13.23
N GLY A 314 -4.85 7.45 13.41
CA GLY A 314 -3.96 8.56 13.71
C GLY A 314 -4.28 9.36 14.98
N GLY A 315 -5.13 8.84 15.86
CA GLY A 315 -5.48 9.46 17.15
C GLY A 315 -6.33 10.72 17.06
N MET A 316 -6.69 11.19 15.87
CA MET A 316 -7.56 12.34 15.65
C MET A 316 -9.01 11.91 15.41
N GLU A 317 -9.97 12.77 15.78
CA GLU A 317 -11.38 12.49 15.58
C GLU A 317 -11.73 12.48 14.09
N ARG A 318 -12.33 11.37 13.61
CA ARG A 318 -12.88 11.19 12.27
C ARG A 318 -11.84 11.41 11.15
N ASP A 319 -12.14 12.26 10.16
CA ASP A 319 -11.25 12.61 9.05
C ASP A 319 -10.41 13.89 9.30
N ASN A 320 -10.30 14.32 10.56
CA ASN A 320 -9.52 15.52 10.92
C ASN A 320 -8.01 15.34 10.67
N LEU A 321 -7.50 14.13 10.68
CA LEU A 321 -6.09 13.87 10.32
C LEU A 321 -5.81 14.29 8.88
N ILE A 322 -6.67 13.89 7.95
CA ILE A 322 -6.56 14.26 6.53
C ILE A 322 -6.59 15.78 6.37
N ARG A 323 -7.54 16.42 7.07
CA ARG A 323 -7.62 17.89 7.10
C ARG A 323 -6.33 18.52 7.66
N ALA A 324 -5.76 17.98 8.72
CA ALA A 324 -4.54 18.49 9.34
C ALA A 324 -3.33 18.38 8.37
N VAL A 325 -3.20 17.24 7.68
CA VAL A 325 -2.16 17.05 6.66
C VAL A 325 -2.32 18.08 5.54
N LEU A 326 -3.51 18.19 4.93
CA LEU A 326 -3.74 19.11 3.81
C LEU A 326 -3.49 20.58 4.19
N ARG A 327 -3.87 20.98 5.40
CA ARG A 327 -3.68 22.37 5.85
C ARG A 327 -2.26 22.66 6.32
N GLY A 328 -1.54 21.67 6.83
CA GLY A 328 -0.16 21.82 7.28
C GLY A 328 0.87 21.75 6.16
N ALA A 329 0.61 20.94 5.14
CA ALA A 329 1.58 20.68 4.07
C ALA A 329 2.11 21.93 3.35
N PRO A 330 1.31 22.95 3.01
CA PRO A 330 1.82 24.11 2.27
C PRO A 330 2.94 24.88 2.99
N ALA A 331 3.00 24.81 4.32
CA ALA A 331 4.09 25.45 5.09
C ALA A 331 5.43 24.70 4.97
N CYS A 332 5.38 23.42 4.59
CA CYS A 332 6.54 22.53 4.44
C CYS A 332 6.83 22.20 2.97
N MET A 333 6.22 22.88 2.01
CA MET A 333 6.45 22.69 0.58
C MET A 333 7.24 23.87 0.00
N ASN A 334 8.23 23.58 -0.84
CA ASN A 334 8.85 24.59 -1.69
C ASN A 334 7.83 25.12 -2.73
N GLU A 335 8.04 26.31 -3.28
CA GLU A 335 7.28 26.78 -4.43
C GLU A 335 7.42 25.80 -5.60
N GLY A 336 6.30 25.41 -6.21
CA GLY A 336 6.25 24.35 -7.22
C GLY A 336 6.32 22.92 -6.65
N GLY A 337 6.66 22.75 -5.37
CA GLY A 337 6.70 21.45 -4.71
C GLY A 337 5.32 20.78 -4.64
N THR A 338 5.30 19.46 -4.51
CA THR A 338 4.08 18.66 -4.55
C THR A 338 3.87 17.84 -3.29
N LEU A 339 2.60 17.65 -2.90
CA LEU A 339 2.15 16.64 -1.94
C LEU A 339 1.33 15.59 -2.67
N GLN A 340 1.54 14.31 -2.36
CA GLN A 340 0.74 13.19 -2.82
C GLN A 340 0.34 12.30 -1.65
N MET A 341 -0.97 12.02 -1.51
CA MET A 341 -1.47 11.23 -0.38
C MET A 341 -2.70 10.41 -0.73
N LEU A 342 -2.85 9.28 -0.05
CA LEU A 342 -4.13 8.57 0.04
C LEU A 342 -5.01 9.21 1.11
N ALA A 343 -6.32 9.19 0.92
CA ALA A 343 -7.25 9.82 1.83
C ALA A 343 -8.64 9.18 1.82
N ASN A 344 -9.30 9.21 2.99
CA ASN A 344 -10.73 9.00 3.11
C ASN A 344 -11.39 10.28 3.63
N TRP A 345 -12.62 10.53 3.21
CA TRP A 345 -13.41 11.67 3.67
C TRP A 345 -14.88 11.32 3.79
N GLU A 346 -15.54 11.98 4.71
CA GLU A 346 -16.97 11.80 4.90
C GLU A 346 -17.79 12.64 3.93
N ILE A 347 -18.85 12.05 3.43
CA ILE A 347 -19.86 12.72 2.62
C ILE A 347 -21.15 12.77 3.46
N PRO A 348 -21.63 13.98 3.86
CA PRO A 348 -22.83 14.10 4.66
C PRO A 348 -24.07 13.56 3.94
N GLU A 349 -25.04 13.03 4.69
CA GLU A 349 -26.36 12.60 4.15
C GLU A 349 -27.09 13.72 3.39
N SER A 350 -26.84 14.98 3.74
CA SER A 350 -27.41 16.15 3.05
C SER A 350 -26.80 16.43 1.68
N ARG A 351 -25.79 15.67 1.27
CA ARG A 351 -25.07 15.82 0.00
C ARG A 351 -25.25 14.60 -0.89
N ASN A 352 -25.32 14.85 -2.20
CA ASN A 352 -25.33 13.75 -3.17
C ASN A 352 -23.90 13.20 -3.31
N PRO A 353 -23.66 11.89 -3.04
CA PRO A 353 -22.33 11.29 -3.12
C PRO A 353 -21.76 11.22 -4.54
N ASP A 354 -22.58 11.33 -5.57
CA ASP A 354 -22.12 11.28 -6.96
C ASP A 354 -21.71 12.66 -7.51
N THR A 355 -22.32 13.74 -7.00
CA THR A 355 -22.13 15.09 -7.56
C THR A 355 -21.56 16.12 -6.58
N GLN A 356 -21.63 15.86 -5.28
CA GLN A 356 -21.20 16.79 -4.21
C GLN A 356 -20.18 16.14 -3.26
N TRP A 357 -19.56 15.06 -3.67
CA TRP A 357 -18.63 14.27 -2.87
C TRP A 357 -17.38 15.07 -2.45
N SER A 358 -16.91 15.97 -3.32
CA SER A 358 -15.69 16.76 -3.10
C SER A 358 -15.85 17.91 -2.11
N TRP A 359 -17.08 18.28 -1.74
CA TRP A 359 -17.37 19.45 -0.92
C TRP A 359 -16.54 19.54 0.36
N ARG A 360 -16.33 18.40 1.04
CA ARG A 360 -15.57 18.36 2.29
C ARG A 360 -14.09 18.64 2.07
N VAL A 361 -13.49 17.97 1.09
CA VAL A 361 -12.08 18.18 0.72
C VAL A 361 -11.88 19.60 0.19
N ASP A 362 -12.80 20.09 -0.65
CA ASP A 362 -12.75 21.45 -1.16
C ASP A 362 -12.75 22.49 -0.03
N SER A 363 -13.59 22.30 1.00
CA SER A 363 -13.62 23.18 2.18
C SER A 363 -12.30 23.17 2.98
N TRP A 364 -11.56 22.07 2.97
CA TRP A 364 -10.25 22.00 3.64
C TRP A 364 -9.16 22.73 2.86
N LEU A 365 -9.30 22.81 1.54
CA LEU A 365 -8.35 23.47 0.64
C LEU A 365 -8.61 24.98 0.51
N GLU A 366 -9.76 25.47 1.01
CA GLU A 366 -10.13 26.89 0.91
C GLU A 366 -9.08 27.80 1.54
N GLY A 367 -8.64 28.81 0.78
CA GLY A 367 -7.64 29.80 1.18
C GLY A 367 -6.19 29.28 1.23
N LEU A 368 -5.92 28.03 0.82
CA LEU A 368 -4.55 27.55 0.72
C LEU A 368 -3.92 27.99 -0.63
N PRO A 369 -2.63 28.33 -0.63
CA PRO A 369 -1.89 28.70 -1.84
C PRO A 369 -1.42 27.44 -2.59
N VAL A 370 -2.37 26.64 -3.06
CA VAL A 370 -2.09 25.37 -3.77
C VAL A 370 -3.05 25.18 -4.93
N ASP A 371 -2.57 24.57 -6.00
CA ASP A 371 -3.40 23.84 -6.94
C ASP A 371 -3.67 22.44 -6.38
N ALA A 372 -4.82 21.86 -6.71
CA ALA A 372 -5.22 20.57 -6.21
C ALA A 372 -5.90 19.70 -7.27
N TRP A 373 -5.48 18.45 -7.34
CA TRP A 373 -6.20 17.40 -8.05
C TRP A 373 -6.64 16.31 -7.06
N VAL A 374 -7.95 16.11 -6.96
CA VAL A 374 -8.56 15.15 -6.04
C VAL A 374 -9.31 14.11 -6.85
N VAL A 375 -9.02 12.84 -6.60
CA VAL A 375 -9.69 11.73 -7.30
C VAL A 375 -10.35 10.80 -6.30
N GLN A 376 -11.67 10.64 -6.43
CA GLN A 376 -12.43 9.62 -5.71
C GLN A 376 -12.43 8.32 -6.52
N ARG A 377 -11.84 7.26 -5.94
CA ARG A 377 -11.78 5.93 -6.54
C ARG A 377 -12.96 5.06 -6.15
N ASP A 378 -13.32 5.13 -4.86
CA ASP A 378 -14.38 4.33 -4.28
C ASP A 378 -15.28 5.21 -3.42
N VAL A 379 -16.53 4.81 -3.33
CA VAL A 379 -17.50 5.36 -2.40
C VAL A 379 -18.24 4.22 -1.72
N LEU A 380 -18.23 4.22 -0.39
CA LEU A 380 -18.86 3.18 0.40
C LEU A 380 -19.98 3.77 1.26
N ASP A 381 -21.08 3.04 1.40
CA ASP A 381 -22.02 3.32 2.48
C ASP A 381 -21.39 2.98 3.84
N PRO A 382 -21.85 3.62 4.94
CA PRO A 382 -21.24 3.41 6.25
C PRO A 382 -21.20 1.96 6.72
N ALA A 383 -22.20 1.13 6.35
CA ALA A 383 -22.24 -0.26 6.81
C ALA A 383 -21.17 -1.11 6.09
N ARG A 384 -21.00 -0.92 4.77
CA ARG A 384 -19.92 -1.58 4.01
C ARG A 384 -18.54 -1.13 4.45
N TYR A 385 -18.39 0.17 4.75
CA TYR A 385 -17.14 0.71 5.26
C TYR A 385 -16.75 0.07 6.60
N VAL A 386 -17.68 -0.01 7.54
CA VAL A 386 -17.46 -0.64 8.85
C VAL A 386 -17.13 -2.13 8.70
N ASP A 387 -17.91 -2.89 7.87
CA ASP A 387 -17.66 -4.31 7.64
C ASP A 387 -16.25 -4.56 7.07
N MET A 388 -15.86 -3.76 6.08
CA MET A 388 -14.55 -3.84 5.45
C MET A 388 -13.42 -3.66 6.48
N TRP A 389 -13.47 -2.59 7.29
CA TRP A 389 -12.39 -2.27 8.21
C TRP A 389 -12.34 -3.17 9.45
N ILE A 390 -13.50 -3.64 9.94
CA ILE A 390 -13.49 -4.66 11.02
C ILE A 390 -12.85 -5.96 10.50
N ARG A 391 -13.15 -6.39 9.28
CA ARG A 391 -12.55 -7.60 8.70
C ARG A 391 -11.06 -7.45 8.46
N ASP A 392 -10.64 -6.30 7.97
CA ASP A 392 -9.23 -5.97 7.75
C ASP A 392 -8.45 -5.86 9.08
N SER A 393 -9.13 -5.64 10.20
CA SER A 393 -8.57 -5.65 11.57
C SER A 393 -8.63 -7.03 12.25
N GLY A 394 -8.67 -8.13 11.50
CA GLY A 394 -8.75 -9.47 12.07
C GLY A 394 -10.12 -9.84 12.64
N GLY A 395 -11.15 -9.10 12.31
CA GLY A 395 -12.53 -9.37 12.74
C GLY A 395 -13.04 -10.77 12.42
N GLN A 396 -12.35 -11.50 11.56
CA GLN A 396 -12.61 -12.92 11.28
C GLN A 396 -12.27 -13.83 12.48
N LEU A 397 -11.39 -13.37 13.37
CA LEU A 397 -10.96 -14.06 14.58
C LEU A 397 -11.75 -13.63 15.82
N MET A 398 -12.58 -12.57 15.69
CA MET A 398 -13.38 -12.03 16.80
C MET A 398 -14.54 -12.95 17.16
N GLU A 399 -14.88 -12.99 18.46
CA GLU A 399 -16.15 -13.56 18.89
C GLU A 399 -17.32 -12.77 18.25
N ARG A 400 -18.36 -13.48 17.82
CA ARG A 400 -19.50 -12.89 17.11
C ARG A 400 -20.13 -11.70 17.85
N ALA A 401 -20.23 -11.81 19.18
CA ALA A 401 -20.81 -10.76 20.01
C ALA A 401 -19.95 -9.49 20.05
N ASP A 402 -18.63 -9.62 19.95
CA ASP A 402 -17.68 -8.50 19.91
C ASP A 402 -17.73 -7.80 18.56
N TYR A 403 -17.78 -8.58 17.48
CA TYR A 403 -18.01 -8.06 16.13
C TYR A 403 -19.30 -7.24 16.04
N GLU A 404 -20.42 -7.81 16.49
CA GLU A 404 -21.74 -7.16 16.45
C GLU A 404 -21.75 -5.85 17.30
N ARG A 405 -21.06 -5.84 18.43
CA ARG A 405 -20.93 -4.61 19.26
C ARG A 405 -20.11 -3.55 18.56
N ALA A 406 -18.93 -3.89 18.05
CA ALA A 406 -18.07 -2.95 17.33
C ALA A 406 -18.78 -2.37 16.11
N PHE A 407 -19.39 -3.21 15.29
CA PHE A 407 -20.15 -2.83 14.11
C PHE A 407 -21.29 -1.86 14.45
N THR A 408 -22.11 -2.22 15.45
CA THR A 408 -23.27 -1.42 15.84
C THR A 408 -22.85 -0.07 16.42
N SER A 409 -21.81 -0.05 17.26
CA SER A 409 -21.28 1.18 17.84
C SER A 409 -20.74 2.13 16.78
N TRP A 410 -19.97 1.61 15.84
CA TRP A 410 -19.37 2.38 14.76
C TRP A 410 -20.44 2.95 13.81
N LEU A 411 -21.40 2.13 13.40
CA LEU A 411 -22.50 2.57 12.55
C LEU A 411 -23.38 3.61 13.25
N ALA A 412 -23.61 3.48 14.57
CA ALA A 412 -24.35 4.48 15.36
C ALA A 412 -23.63 5.82 15.42
N ASP A 413 -22.29 5.82 15.40
CA ASP A 413 -21.50 7.04 15.34
C ASP A 413 -21.67 7.77 14.00
N PHE A 414 -21.53 7.05 12.87
CA PHE A 414 -21.77 7.64 11.55
C PHE A 414 -23.16 8.25 11.43
N ARG A 415 -24.18 7.56 11.94
CA ARG A 415 -25.55 8.10 11.98
C ARG A 415 -25.66 9.39 12.81
N ARG A 416 -25.01 9.44 13.98
CA ARG A 416 -24.97 10.65 14.82
C ARG A 416 -24.32 11.84 14.12
N ALA A 417 -23.28 11.57 13.34
CA ALA A 417 -22.55 12.58 12.59
C ALA A 417 -23.27 12.98 11.28
N GLY A 418 -24.32 12.26 10.88
CA GLY A 418 -25.01 12.48 9.61
C GLY A 418 -24.16 12.13 8.41
N THR A 419 -23.32 11.07 8.52
CA THR A 419 -22.48 10.57 7.43
C THR A 419 -23.31 9.67 6.53
N GLY A 420 -23.51 10.08 5.27
CA GLY A 420 -24.26 9.33 4.26
C GLY A 420 -23.39 8.36 3.47
N ALA A 421 -22.14 8.73 3.21
CA ALA A 421 -21.16 7.90 2.52
C ALA A 421 -19.73 8.26 2.92
N ILE A 422 -18.79 7.41 2.58
CA ILE A 422 -17.34 7.66 2.74
C ILE A 422 -16.69 7.55 1.37
N GLY A 423 -16.07 8.66 0.93
CA GLY A 423 -15.21 8.70 -0.24
C GLY A 423 -13.82 8.20 0.09
N MET A 424 -13.23 7.44 -0.82
CA MET A 424 -11.89 6.89 -0.73
C MET A 424 -11.14 7.22 -2.02
N GLY A 425 -9.92 7.75 -1.88
CA GLY A 425 -9.17 8.15 -3.06
C GLY A 425 -7.82 8.76 -2.74
N PHE A 426 -7.41 9.70 -3.55
CA PHE A 426 -6.13 10.39 -3.36
C PHE A 426 -6.26 11.89 -3.59
N VAL A 427 -5.31 12.62 -3.00
CA VAL A 427 -5.15 14.07 -3.15
C VAL A 427 -3.72 14.35 -3.58
N ALA A 428 -3.58 15.12 -4.64
CA ALA A 428 -2.31 15.70 -5.07
C ALA A 428 -2.40 17.22 -5.03
N LEU A 429 -1.40 17.87 -4.41
CA LEU A 429 -1.29 19.32 -4.32
C LEU A 429 -0.01 19.79 -4.99
N ARG A 430 -0.03 21.00 -5.57
CA ARG A 430 1.15 21.76 -5.99
C ARG A 430 1.17 23.10 -5.28
N ARG A 431 2.27 23.43 -4.62
CA ARG A 431 2.46 24.73 -3.97
C ARG A 431 2.62 25.84 -5.03
N LEU A 432 1.87 26.90 -4.87
CA LEU A 432 1.92 28.08 -5.75
C LEU A 432 3.07 29.02 -5.33
N ASP A 433 3.67 29.67 -6.31
CA ASP A 433 4.49 30.85 -6.06
C ASP A 433 3.62 32.06 -5.66
N GLU A 434 4.25 33.19 -5.32
CA GLU A 434 3.54 34.38 -4.86
C GLU A 434 2.61 34.97 -5.95
N ALA A 435 3.02 34.95 -7.20
CA ALA A 435 2.25 35.49 -8.32
C ALA A 435 1.05 34.60 -8.65
N GLU A 436 1.23 33.29 -8.68
CA GLU A 436 0.17 32.29 -8.87
C GLU A 436 -0.85 32.35 -7.73
N ALA A 437 -0.38 32.45 -6.47
CA ALA A 437 -1.23 32.52 -5.29
C ALA A 437 -2.15 33.75 -5.29
N ALA A 438 -1.70 34.87 -5.88
CA ALA A 438 -2.52 36.07 -6.04
C ALA A 438 -3.71 35.86 -7.00
N SER A 439 -3.61 34.93 -7.97
CA SER A 439 -4.72 34.55 -8.86
C SER A 439 -5.63 33.47 -8.30
N GLY A 440 -5.25 32.89 -7.15
CA GLY A 440 -5.96 31.76 -6.51
C GLY A 440 -5.51 30.39 -7.01
N GLY A 441 -5.80 29.34 -6.23
CA GLY A 441 -5.51 27.96 -6.58
C GLY A 441 -6.56 27.37 -7.51
N GLU A 442 -6.09 26.64 -8.53
CA GLU A 442 -6.93 25.86 -9.42
C GLU A 442 -7.23 24.48 -8.81
N ARG A 443 -8.44 23.96 -9.00
CA ARG A 443 -8.87 22.70 -8.41
C ARG A 443 -9.62 21.86 -9.41
N ALA A 444 -9.28 20.57 -9.46
CA ALA A 444 -10.02 19.58 -10.22
C ALA A 444 -10.42 18.40 -9.34
N TYR A 445 -11.63 17.90 -9.58
CA TYR A 445 -12.27 16.81 -8.83
C TYR A 445 -12.76 15.76 -9.80
N ASP A 446 -12.16 14.57 -9.76
CA ASP A 446 -12.44 13.50 -10.69
C ASP A 446 -12.96 12.24 -10.00
N LEU A 447 -13.86 11.52 -10.66
CA LEU A 447 -14.25 10.16 -10.31
C LEU A 447 -13.46 9.18 -11.16
N SER A 448 -12.90 8.14 -10.56
CA SER A 448 -12.17 7.06 -11.25
C SER A 448 -12.57 5.71 -10.67
N LEU A 449 -13.87 5.40 -10.76
CA LEU A 449 -14.44 4.21 -10.12
C LEU A 449 -14.07 2.90 -10.82
N ASP A 450 -13.78 2.94 -12.13
CA ASP A 450 -13.50 1.77 -12.97
C ASP A 450 -12.09 1.78 -13.58
N GLY A 451 -11.29 2.80 -13.28
CA GLY A 451 -9.98 3.03 -13.89
C GLY A 451 -8.81 2.42 -13.11
N HIS A 452 -7.64 2.45 -13.73
CA HIS A 452 -6.39 2.13 -13.05
C HIS A 452 -5.98 3.26 -12.10
N ALA A 453 -5.16 2.94 -11.08
CA ALA A 453 -4.49 3.98 -10.31
C ALA A 453 -3.58 4.80 -11.26
N PRO A 454 -3.55 6.14 -11.15
CA PRO A 454 -2.65 6.95 -11.96
C PRO A 454 -1.20 6.64 -11.60
N ARG A 455 -0.32 6.75 -12.56
CA ARG A 455 1.12 6.69 -12.32
C ARG A 455 1.63 8.10 -11.98
N GLY A 456 2.82 8.19 -11.40
CA GLY A 456 3.41 9.48 -11.03
C GLY A 456 3.44 10.51 -12.17
N ARG A 457 3.76 10.08 -13.38
CA ARG A 457 3.71 10.95 -14.58
C ARG A 457 2.31 11.51 -14.89
N ASP A 458 1.24 10.71 -14.61
CA ASP A 458 -0.13 11.12 -14.86
C ASP A 458 -0.55 12.15 -13.79
N VAL A 459 -0.06 11.99 -12.55
CA VAL A 459 -0.26 12.96 -11.47
C VAL A 459 0.46 14.27 -11.75
N ALA A 460 1.73 14.21 -12.17
CA ALA A 460 2.51 15.38 -12.55
C ALA A 460 1.84 16.16 -13.70
N TRP A 461 1.40 15.42 -14.72
CA TRP A 461 0.69 16.02 -15.86
C TRP A 461 -0.63 16.65 -15.44
N ALA A 462 -1.46 15.97 -14.64
CA ALA A 462 -2.74 16.50 -14.18
C ALA A 462 -2.57 17.82 -13.42
N LEU A 463 -1.62 17.88 -12.46
CA LEU A 463 -1.32 19.11 -11.72
C LEU A 463 -0.82 20.23 -12.64
N ALA A 464 0.11 19.94 -13.56
CA ALA A 464 0.61 20.94 -14.50
C ALA A 464 -0.51 21.47 -15.42
N SER A 465 -1.42 20.61 -15.85
CA SER A 465 -2.52 20.97 -16.76
C SER A 465 -3.61 21.82 -16.12
N LEU A 466 -3.67 21.93 -14.79
CA LEU A 466 -4.60 22.84 -14.12
C LEU A 466 -4.36 24.31 -14.51
N ARG A 467 -3.10 24.65 -14.87
CA ARG A 467 -2.70 25.96 -15.36
C ARG A 467 -2.26 25.90 -16.84
N ALA A 468 -3.00 25.10 -17.62
CA ALA A 468 -2.73 25.00 -19.05
C ALA A 468 -2.79 26.37 -19.73
N PRO A 469 -2.03 26.58 -20.81
CA PRO A 469 -2.08 27.82 -21.60
C PRO A 469 -3.49 28.08 -22.18
N GLU A 470 -3.68 29.26 -22.73
CA GLU A 470 -4.95 29.62 -23.38
C GLU A 470 -5.34 28.59 -24.45
N LEU A 471 -6.46 27.92 -24.19
CA LEU A 471 -6.90 26.75 -24.96
C LEU A 471 -6.99 27.03 -26.47
N TRP A 472 -7.53 28.21 -26.81
CA TRP A 472 -7.85 28.53 -28.20
C TRP A 472 -6.62 28.76 -29.06
N ASP A 473 -5.52 29.19 -28.46
CA ASP A 473 -4.26 29.48 -29.15
C ASP A 473 -3.28 28.31 -29.08
N THR A 474 -3.69 27.20 -28.45
CA THR A 474 -2.85 26.02 -28.25
C THR A 474 -3.12 24.96 -29.32
N ALA A 475 -2.05 24.44 -29.93
CA ALA A 475 -2.11 23.24 -30.76
C ALA A 475 -1.97 22.01 -29.88
N LEU A 476 -2.99 21.12 -29.90
CA LEU A 476 -3.01 19.92 -29.09
C LEU A 476 -2.61 18.68 -29.90
N THR A 477 -1.95 17.75 -29.22
CA THR A 477 -1.60 16.46 -29.79
C THR A 477 -2.37 15.36 -29.07
N ARG A 478 -3.06 14.49 -29.81
CA ARG A 478 -3.76 13.33 -29.28
C ARG A 478 -2.75 12.26 -28.87
N ALA A 479 -2.91 11.69 -27.67
CA ALA A 479 -2.11 10.57 -27.23
C ALA A 479 -2.30 9.33 -28.15
N SER A 480 -1.22 8.60 -28.40
CA SER A 480 -1.18 7.53 -29.40
C SER A 480 -2.04 6.31 -29.04
N ASP A 481 -2.40 6.18 -27.77
CA ASP A 481 -3.23 5.09 -27.20
C ASP A 481 -4.72 5.43 -27.14
N VAL A 482 -5.12 6.64 -27.53
CA VAL A 482 -6.54 7.03 -27.59
C VAL A 482 -7.23 6.34 -28.78
N ARG A 483 -8.38 5.74 -28.47
CA ARG A 483 -9.26 5.08 -29.44
C ARG A 483 -10.65 5.66 -29.37
N GLU A 484 -11.38 5.61 -30.48
CA GLU A 484 -12.76 6.07 -30.58
C GLU A 484 -13.66 4.92 -30.96
N GLU A 485 -14.80 4.79 -30.26
CA GLU A 485 -15.88 3.86 -30.54
C GLU A 485 -17.15 4.65 -30.85
N ARG A 486 -17.85 4.29 -31.95
CA ARG A 486 -19.09 4.94 -32.38
C ARG A 486 -20.23 3.94 -32.46
N HIS A 487 -21.32 4.25 -31.81
CA HIS A 487 -22.54 3.46 -31.82
C HIS A 487 -23.60 4.11 -32.73
N TYR A 488 -24.17 3.31 -33.60
CA TYR A 488 -25.18 3.77 -34.54
C TYR A 488 -26.50 3.04 -34.32
N VAL A 489 -27.63 3.76 -34.40
CA VAL A 489 -28.92 3.14 -34.59
C VAL A 489 -28.97 2.64 -36.05
N PRO A 490 -29.44 1.38 -36.30
CA PRO A 490 -29.52 0.85 -37.64
C PRO A 490 -30.28 1.78 -38.59
N GLY A 491 -29.64 2.23 -39.67
CA GLY A 491 -30.19 3.17 -40.66
C GLY A 491 -29.94 4.64 -40.38
N SER A 492 -29.30 5.01 -39.23
CA SER A 492 -28.83 6.37 -38.98
C SER A 492 -27.49 6.61 -39.66
N ALA A 493 -27.30 7.84 -40.20
CA ALA A 493 -26.00 8.28 -40.73
C ALA A 493 -25.06 8.78 -39.62
N ASP A 494 -25.64 9.33 -38.54
CA ASP A 494 -24.89 9.91 -37.42
C ASP A 494 -24.87 8.93 -36.25
N PRO A 495 -23.77 8.85 -35.49
CA PRO A 495 -23.68 8.04 -34.26
C PRO A 495 -24.59 8.62 -33.18
N GLU A 496 -25.28 7.74 -32.45
CA GLU A 496 -26.03 8.11 -31.25
C GLU A 496 -25.10 8.35 -30.03
N LEU A 497 -23.98 7.62 -29.98
CA LEU A 497 -23.01 7.69 -28.90
C LEU A 497 -21.60 7.57 -29.45
N ILE A 498 -20.71 8.43 -28.99
CA ILE A 498 -19.27 8.38 -29.27
C ILE A 498 -18.55 8.24 -27.94
N ILE A 499 -17.66 7.26 -27.81
CA ILE A 499 -16.87 7.02 -26.63
C ILE A 499 -15.39 7.12 -26.98
N MET A 500 -14.63 7.94 -26.24
CA MET A 500 -13.17 7.95 -26.30
C MET A 500 -12.60 7.04 -25.23
N HIS A 501 -11.71 6.13 -25.62
CA HIS A 501 -11.02 5.19 -24.75
C HIS A 501 -9.55 5.56 -24.66
N GLN A 502 -9.00 5.54 -23.45
CA GLN A 502 -7.59 5.71 -23.16
C GLN A 502 -6.96 4.33 -22.86
N GLY A 503 -5.89 3.97 -23.56
CA GLY A 503 -5.20 2.70 -23.37
C GLY A 503 -4.22 2.70 -22.19
N GLY A 504 -3.73 3.87 -21.78
CA GLY A 504 -2.84 4.09 -20.64
C GLY A 504 -3.42 5.11 -19.65
N GLY A 505 -2.56 5.78 -18.89
CA GLY A 505 -2.97 6.80 -17.94
C GLY A 505 -4.00 6.27 -16.93
N LEU A 506 -5.13 6.96 -16.82
CA LEU A 506 -6.25 6.58 -15.95
C LEU A 506 -7.13 5.45 -16.52
N GLY A 507 -6.88 5.00 -17.75
CA GLY A 507 -7.67 3.96 -18.42
C GLY A 507 -9.13 4.35 -18.66
N ARG A 508 -9.42 5.64 -18.82
CA ARG A 508 -10.78 6.16 -18.90
C ARG A 508 -11.48 5.83 -20.21
N SER A 509 -12.81 5.66 -20.10
CA SER A 509 -13.73 5.62 -21.24
C SER A 509 -14.77 6.70 -21.02
N VAL A 510 -14.80 7.71 -21.91
CA VAL A 510 -15.63 8.89 -21.73
C VAL A 510 -16.52 9.15 -22.94
N PRO A 511 -17.83 9.36 -22.74
CA PRO A 511 -18.70 9.79 -23.81
C PRO A 511 -18.38 11.23 -24.22
N VAL A 512 -18.34 11.49 -25.53
CA VAL A 512 -18.03 12.82 -26.08
C VAL A 512 -19.06 13.20 -27.15
N SER A 513 -19.21 14.50 -27.36
CA SER A 513 -20.00 15.00 -28.47
C SER A 513 -19.27 14.88 -29.82
N SER A 514 -20.01 15.03 -30.91
CA SER A 514 -19.42 15.03 -32.27
C SER A 514 -18.41 16.16 -32.46
N ALA A 515 -18.63 17.32 -31.82
CA ALA A 515 -17.70 18.45 -31.90
C ALA A 515 -16.39 18.14 -31.15
N VAL A 516 -16.46 17.56 -29.93
CA VAL A 516 -15.28 17.13 -29.20
C VAL A 516 -14.53 16.04 -29.95
N SER A 517 -15.24 15.03 -30.49
CA SER A 517 -14.64 13.97 -31.32
C SER A 517 -13.90 14.53 -32.53
N ALA A 518 -14.48 15.53 -33.22
CA ALA A 518 -13.84 16.19 -34.37
C ALA A 518 -12.55 16.91 -33.96
N VAL A 519 -12.56 17.62 -32.81
CA VAL A 519 -11.34 18.28 -32.28
C VAL A 519 -10.28 17.26 -31.94
N VAL A 520 -10.60 16.25 -31.18
CA VAL A 520 -9.66 15.17 -30.80
C VAL A 520 -9.09 14.47 -32.04
N GLY A 521 -9.95 14.22 -33.03
CA GLY A 521 -9.55 13.62 -34.32
C GLY A 521 -8.54 14.47 -35.11
N ALA A 522 -8.68 15.80 -35.05
CA ALA A 522 -7.83 16.75 -35.75
C ALA A 522 -6.62 17.25 -34.92
N SER A 523 -6.50 16.82 -33.66
CA SER A 523 -5.39 17.20 -32.77
C SER A 523 -4.14 16.38 -33.08
N ASP A 524 -3.32 16.88 -34.02
CA ASP A 524 -2.03 16.31 -34.46
C ASP A 524 -0.83 17.23 -34.17
N GLY A 525 -1.07 18.36 -33.48
CA GLY A 525 -0.07 19.39 -33.17
C GLY A 525 0.11 20.49 -34.21
N GLU A 526 -0.61 20.44 -35.35
CA GLU A 526 -0.44 21.43 -36.42
C GLU A 526 -1.41 22.62 -36.28
N LEU A 527 -2.66 22.36 -35.93
CA LEU A 527 -3.71 23.38 -35.83
C LEU A 527 -4.02 23.70 -34.37
N THR A 528 -4.28 25.00 -34.10
CA THR A 528 -4.77 25.40 -32.79
C THR A 528 -6.22 24.95 -32.58
N VAL A 529 -6.63 24.77 -31.30
CA VAL A 529 -8.02 24.42 -30.94
C VAL A 529 -9.00 25.46 -31.57
N GLY A 530 -8.65 26.75 -31.56
CA GLY A 530 -9.46 27.79 -32.16
C GLY A 530 -9.64 27.63 -33.66
N GLN A 531 -8.60 27.22 -34.39
CA GLN A 531 -8.68 26.94 -35.82
C GLN A 531 -9.56 25.72 -36.13
N ILE A 532 -9.41 24.66 -35.34
CA ILE A 532 -10.24 23.45 -35.48
C ILE A 532 -11.69 23.77 -35.15
N ALA A 533 -11.97 24.51 -34.06
CA ALA A 533 -13.32 24.92 -33.68
C ALA A 533 -14.01 25.75 -34.80
N ALA A 534 -13.28 26.68 -35.42
CA ALA A 534 -13.80 27.46 -36.57
C ALA A 534 -14.13 26.58 -37.78
N ALA A 535 -13.29 25.55 -38.04
CA ALA A 535 -13.56 24.61 -39.14
C ALA A 535 -14.80 23.73 -38.83
N VAL A 536 -14.96 23.26 -37.57
CA VAL A 536 -16.15 22.51 -37.13
C VAL A 536 -17.41 23.37 -37.27
N ALA A 537 -17.38 24.63 -36.81
CA ALA A 537 -18.47 25.59 -36.92
C ALA A 537 -18.94 25.76 -38.36
N MET A 538 -17.97 25.93 -39.29
CA MET A 538 -18.25 26.05 -40.72
C MET A 538 -18.90 24.78 -41.31
N LEU A 539 -18.40 23.60 -40.97
CA LEU A 539 -18.91 22.32 -41.47
C LEU A 539 -20.30 21.97 -40.95
N THR A 540 -20.58 22.35 -39.71
CA THR A 540 -21.87 22.06 -39.04
C THR A 540 -22.90 23.17 -39.21
N SER A 541 -22.52 24.33 -39.79
CA SER A 541 -23.35 25.54 -39.89
C SER A 541 -23.85 26.03 -38.51
N VAL A 542 -23.01 25.93 -37.50
CA VAL A 542 -23.22 26.42 -36.12
C VAL A 542 -22.30 27.63 -35.89
N GLU A 543 -22.70 28.54 -35.01
CA GLU A 543 -21.86 29.67 -34.65
C GLU A 543 -20.60 29.20 -33.89
N VAL A 544 -19.43 29.83 -34.14
CA VAL A 544 -18.16 29.39 -33.57
C VAL A 544 -18.15 29.50 -32.03
N ASP A 545 -18.85 30.47 -31.47
CA ASP A 545 -18.94 30.66 -30.02
C ASP A 545 -19.77 29.55 -29.36
N ASP A 546 -20.79 29.03 -30.03
CA ASP A 546 -21.56 27.87 -29.55
C ASP A 546 -20.70 26.59 -29.55
N VAL A 547 -19.91 26.38 -30.64
CA VAL A 547 -18.95 25.27 -30.69
C VAL A 547 -17.92 25.40 -29.57
N ARG A 548 -17.34 26.57 -29.34
CA ARG A 548 -16.39 26.81 -28.26
C ARG A 548 -16.99 26.52 -26.89
N ALA A 549 -18.19 27.03 -26.62
CA ALA A 549 -18.88 26.77 -25.35
C ALA A 549 -19.13 25.28 -25.10
N GLU A 550 -19.44 24.51 -26.17
CA GLU A 550 -19.65 23.07 -26.09
C GLU A 550 -18.37 22.29 -25.74
N ILE A 551 -17.24 22.66 -26.37
CA ILE A 551 -16.01 21.86 -26.31
C ILE A 551 -15.06 22.28 -25.19
N GLU A 552 -15.14 23.49 -24.63
CA GLU A 552 -14.14 24.03 -23.69
C GLU A 552 -13.94 23.14 -22.47
N ALA A 553 -14.98 22.90 -21.69
CA ALA A 553 -14.87 22.12 -20.48
C ALA A 553 -14.45 20.66 -20.76
N PRO A 554 -15.06 19.93 -21.73
CA PRO A 554 -14.62 18.59 -22.08
C PRO A 554 -13.16 18.51 -22.54
N LEU A 555 -12.66 19.48 -23.30
CA LEU A 555 -11.25 19.49 -23.74
C LEU A 555 -10.29 19.71 -22.57
N ARG A 556 -10.62 20.61 -21.61
CA ARG A 556 -9.82 20.78 -20.40
C ARG A 556 -9.76 19.48 -19.58
N ASP A 557 -10.85 18.74 -19.49
CA ASP A 557 -10.88 17.43 -18.85
C ASP A 557 -10.02 16.40 -19.60
N LEU A 558 -10.16 16.33 -20.93
CA LEU A 558 -9.35 15.43 -21.76
C LEU A 558 -7.84 15.75 -21.71
N ILE A 559 -7.48 17.04 -21.60
CA ILE A 559 -6.09 17.46 -21.36
C ILE A 559 -5.63 16.95 -19.99
N ARG A 560 -6.38 17.25 -18.93
CA ARG A 560 -6.02 16.82 -17.56
C ARG A 560 -5.85 15.31 -17.46
N TRP A 561 -6.68 14.53 -18.14
CA TRP A 561 -6.61 13.07 -18.15
C TRP A 561 -5.56 12.49 -19.11
N GLY A 562 -4.88 13.34 -19.88
CA GLY A 562 -3.82 12.91 -20.79
C GLY A 562 -4.31 12.28 -22.10
N PHE A 563 -5.59 12.50 -22.51
CA PHE A 563 -6.03 12.17 -23.88
C PHE A 563 -5.40 13.11 -24.91
N LEU A 564 -5.18 14.35 -24.49
CA LEU A 564 -4.58 15.43 -25.27
C LEU A 564 -3.41 16.04 -24.50
N THR A 565 -2.37 16.41 -25.23
CA THR A 565 -1.19 17.12 -24.68
C THR A 565 -0.89 18.36 -25.51
N TYR A 566 -0.21 19.35 -24.91
CA TYR A 566 0.24 20.58 -25.58
C TYR A 566 1.75 20.69 -25.64
#